data_9f5c3a9e540ccdf0f8889abd04bdac5a
#
_entry.id   9f5c3a9e540ccdf0f8889abd04bdac5a
#
_cell.length_a   1.000
_cell.length_b   1.000
_cell.length_c   1.000
_cell.angle_alpha   90.00
_cell.angle_beta   90.00
_cell.angle_gamma   90.00
#
_symmetry.space_group_name_H-M   'P 1'
#
loop_
_entity.id
_entity.type
_entity.pdbx_description
1 polymer ?
#
loop_
_entity_poly.entity_id
_entity_poly.type
_entity_poly.pdbx_seq_one_letter_code
_entity_poly.pdbx_strand_id
1 'polypeptide(L)' 'MEPYEQPQSDPKDVELENSISRTIRHMAKGVRIHVHGGHVTVSGIVDDFGTKRHISQAIQAIGGVHEVTNNIRVSHD' A
#
# COMPACT_ATOMS: atom_id res chain seq x y z
N MET A 1 -19.91 -3.62 26.79
CA MET A 1 -19.41 -3.54 26.50
C MET A 1 -18.94 -3.47 25.83
N GLU A 2 -18.40 -3.33 25.17
CA GLU A 2 -17.85 -3.22 24.53
C GLU A 2 -17.29 -3.16 24.02
N PRO A 3 -17.36 -3.12 23.66
CA PRO A 3 -16.61 -3.38 23.07
C PRO A 3 -15.76 -2.73 22.56
N TYR A 4 -15.28 -2.75 22.19
CA TYR A 4 -14.34 -2.18 21.80
C TYR A 4 -14.10 -2.25 20.51
N GLU A 5 -13.78 -1.53 19.97
CA GLU A 5 -13.65 -1.62 18.79
C GLU A 5 -12.46 -1.42 18.27
N GLN A 6 -12.16 -1.83 17.22
CA GLN A 6 -11.07 -1.63 16.63
C GLN A 6 -11.06 -0.46 16.01
N PRO A 7 -10.22 0.26 16.15
CA PRO A 7 -10.21 1.52 15.69
C PRO A 7 -10.03 1.59 14.31
N GLN A 8 -9.64 0.90 13.59
CA GLN A 8 -9.36 1.23 12.46
C GLN A 8 -9.83 0.57 11.41
N SER A 9 -10.50 -0.20 11.33
CA SER A 9 -10.86 -0.99 10.26
C SER A 9 -12.06 -0.52 9.57
N ASP A 10 -11.98 0.56 8.93
CA ASP A 10 -13.02 1.03 8.05
C ASP A 10 -13.13 0.02 6.92
N PRO A 11 -14.31 -0.48 6.59
CA PRO A 11 -14.46 -1.43 5.50
C PRO A 11 -13.90 -0.96 4.18
N LYS A 12 -13.97 0.34 3.92
CA LYS A 12 -13.41 0.86 2.69
C LYS A 12 -11.90 0.74 2.67
N ASP A 13 -11.27 0.96 3.81
CA ASP A 13 -9.83 0.84 3.91
C ASP A 13 -9.40 -0.61 3.73
N VAL A 14 -10.17 -1.54 4.26
CA VAL A 14 -9.85 -2.95 4.12
C VAL A 14 -9.94 -3.39 2.68
N GLU A 15 -10.99 -2.97 1.98
CA GLU A 15 -11.15 -3.31 0.59
C GLU A 15 -10.05 -2.70 -0.24
N LEU A 16 -9.70 -1.48 0.04
CA LEU A 16 -8.66 -0.78 -0.69
C LEU A 16 -7.32 -1.48 -0.46
N GLU A 17 -7.05 -1.82 0.76
CA GLU A 17 -5.82 -2.52 1.09
C GLU A 17 -5.73 -3.85 0.35
N ASN A 18 -6.82 -4.59 0.28
CA ASN A 18 -6.84 -5.86 -0.42
C ASN A 18 -6.58 -5.68 -1.91
N SER A 19 -7.17 -4.67 -2.52
CA SER A 19 -6.98 -4.40 -3.93
C SER A 19 -5.53 -4.04 -4.21
N ILE A 20 -4.96 -3.20 -3.38
CA ILE A 20 -3.59 -2.78 -3.54
C ILE A 20 -2.65 -3.97 -3.34
N SER A 21 -2.88 -4.75 -2.30
CA SER A 21 -2.05 -5.90 -2.01
C SER A 21 -2.00 -6.86 -3.18
N ARG A 22 -3.14 -7.10 -3.80
CA ARG A 22 -3.21 -7.99 -4.93
C ARG A 22 -2.39 -7.49 -6.08
N THR A 23 -2.47 -6.18 -6.34
CA THR A 23 -1.73 -5.56 -7.42
C THR A 23 -0.23 -5.60 -7.15
N ILE A 24 0.16 -5.22 -5.96
CA ILE A 24 1.56 -5.12 -5.61
C ILE A 24 2.23 -6.49 -5.52
N ARG A 25 1.49 -7.48 -5.12
CA ARG A 25 2.05 -8.80 -4.94
C ARG A 25 2.64 -9.35 -6.23
N HIS A 26 2.14 -8.92 -7.36
CA HIS A 26 2.67 -9.34 -8.65
C HIS A 26 3.95 -8.57 -8.99
N MET A 27 4.19 -7.45 -8.35
CA MET A 27 5.34 -6.64 -8.67
C MET A 27 6.50 -6.85 -7.73
N ALA A 28 6.23 -7.03 -6.47
CA ALA A 28 7.30 -7.16 -5.49
C ALA A 28 6.81 -7.93 -4.28
N LYS A 29 7.68 -8.71 -3.67
CA LYS A 29 7.26 -9.49 -2.56
C LYS A 29 7.54 -8.88 -1.22
N GLY A 30 8.52 -8.10 -1.08
CA GLY A 30 8.89 -7.57 0.23
C GLY A 30 8.27 -6.23 0.55
N VAL A 31 7.10 -5.95 0.02
CA VAL A 31 6.49 -4.65 0.20
C VAL A 31 5.27 -4.76 1.09
N ARG A 32 5.14 -3.81 2.00
CA ARG A 32 4.00 -3.73 2.88
C ARG A 32 3.20 -2.50 2.58
N ILE A 33 1.90 -2.57 2.80
CA ILE A 33 1.06 -1.41 2.61
C ILE A 33 0.21 -1.17 3.84
N HIS A 34 -0.12 0.08 4.05
CA HIS A 34 -0.98 0.49 5.15
C HIS A 34 -1.94 1.53 4.59
N VAL A 35 -3.21 1.35 4.81
CA VAL A 35 -4.23 2.25 4.28
C VAL A 35 -5.03 2.85 5.41
N HIS A 36 -5.19 4.16 5.37
CA HIS A 36 -5.98 4.84 6.38
C HIS A 36 -6.64 6.05 5.73
N GLY A 37 -7.95 6.05 5.66
CA GLY A 37 -8.69 7.19 5.12
C GLY A 37 -8.32 7.54 3.69
N GLY A 38 -7.97 6.57 2.88
CA GLY A 38 -7.56 6.84 1.51
C GLY A 38 -6.10 7.20 1.36
N HIS A 39 -5.37 7.33 2.46
CA HIS A 39 -3.94 7.60 2.41
C HIS A 39 -3.23 6.24 2.48
N VAL A 40 -2.42 5.97 1.49
CA VAL A 40 -1.71 4.70 1.40
C VAL A 40 -0.24 4.93 1.66
N THR A 41 0.32 4.18 2.58
CA THR A 41 1.75 4.20 2.85
C THR A 41 2.30 2.87 2.42
N VAL A 42 3.32 2.89 1.58
CA VAL A 42 3.93 1.66 1.12
C VAL A 42 5.39 1.67 1.53
N SER A 43 5.88 0.54 2.03
CA SER A 43 7.25 0.45 2.49
C SER A 43 7.80 -0.92 2.13
N GLY A 44 9.09 -1.04 2.18
CA GLY A 44 9.76 -2.29 1.85
C GLY A 44 11.03 -2.04 1.06
N ILE A 45 11.54 -3.08 0.44
CA ILE A 45 12.79 -3.00 -0.30
C ILE A 45 12.58 -3.64 -1.65
N VAL A 46 13.02 -2.96 -2.69
CA VAL A 46 12.97 -3.50 -4.05
C VAL A 46 14.34 -3.38 -4.69
N ASP A 47 14.52 -4.01 -5.83
CA ASP A 47 15.82 -4.07 -6.46
C ASP A 47 16.15 -2.86 -7.32
N ASP A 48 15.20 -2.15 -7.79
CA ASP A 48 15.49 -1.03 -8.66
C ASP A 48 14.46 0.09 -8.54
N PHE A 49 14.83 1.25 -9.05
CA PHE A 49 13.97 2.42 -8.96
C PHE A 49 12.75 2.31 -9.86
N GLY A 50 12.87 1.57 -10.94
CA GLY A 50 11.74 1.38 -11.83
C GLY A 50 10.59 0.69 -11.12
N THR A 51 10.90 -0.34 -10.34
CA THR A 51 9.89 -1.05 -9.57
C THR A 51 9.27 -0.14 -8.53
N LYS A 52 10.10 0.63 -7.83
CA LYS A 52 9.61 1.54 -6.81
C LYS A 52 8.61 2.53 -7.41
N ARG A 53 8.96 3.11 -8.54
CA ARG A 53 8.10 4.08 -9.18
C ARG A 53 6.83 3.42 -9.70
N HIS A 54 6.98 2.23 -10.27
CA HIS A 54 5.85 1.53 -10.85
C HIS A 54 4.81 1.19 -9.77
N ILE A 55 5.27 0.81 -8.59
CA ILE A 55 4.38 0.51 -7.48
C ILE A 55 3.57 1.76 -7.12
N SER A 56 4.24 2.89 -7.01
CA SER A 56 3.55 4.13 -6.67
C SER A 56 2.51 4.48 -7.72
N GLN A 57 2.86 4.35 -8.99
CA GLN A 57 1.94 4.67 -10.06
C GLN A 57 0.75 3.71 -10.07
N ALA A 58 1.00 2.43 -9.83
CA ALA A 58 -0.06 1.45 -9.82
C ALA A 58 -1.05 1.73 -8.68
N ILE A 59 -0.55 2.13 -7.53
CA ILE A 59 -1.42 2.43 -6.40
C ILE A 59 -2.25 3.67 -6.70
N GLN A 60 -1.63 4.69 -7.27
CA GLN A 60 -2.36 5.91 -7.57
C GLN A 60 -3.47 5.70 -8.59
N ALA A 61 -3.36 4.68 -9.39
CA ALA A 61 -4.38 4.38 -10.37
C ALA A 61 -5.59 3.67 -9.79
N ILE A 62 -5.51 3.24 -8.55
CA ILE A 62 -6.61 2.51 -7.94
C ILE A 62 -7.62 3.50 -7.38
N GLY A 63 -8.90 3.29 -7.68
CA GLY A 63 -9.94 4.17 -7.19
C GLY A 63 -10.01 4.13 -5.68
N GLY A 64 -10.21 5.26 -5.06
CA GLY A 64 -10.29 5.36 -3.62
C GLY A 64 -9.01 5.83 -2.96
N VAL A 65 -7.91 5.87 -3.71
CA VAL A 65 -6.65 6.33 -3.17
C VAL A 65 -6.59 7.86 -3.29
N HIS A 66 -6.41 8.54 -2.17
CA HIS A 66 -6.28 9.99 -2.18
C HIS A 66 -4.84 10.42 -2.20
N GLU A 67 -3.98 9.70 -1.52
CA GLU A 67 -2.60 10.10 -1.42
C GLU A 67 -1.72 8.89 -1.19
N VAL A 68 -0.52 8.89 -1.72
CA VAL A 68 0.40 7.78 -1.56
C VAL A 68 1.71 8.31 -0.99
N THR A 69 2.18 7.67 0.07
CA THR A 69 3.50 7.95 0.62
C THR A 69 4.36 6.73 0.31
N ASN A 70 5.39 6.94 -0.49
CA ASN A 70 6.23 5.84 -0.91
C ASN A 70 7.53 5.81 -0.11
N ASN A 71 7.61 4.88 0.84
CA ASN A 71 8.78 4.72 1.68
C ASN A 71 9.58 3.48 1.27
N ILE A 72 9.45 3.06 0.04
CA ILE A 72 10.18 1.91 -0.44
C ILE A 72 11.64 2.28 -0.63
N ARG A 73 12.54 1.38 -0.23
CA ARG A 73 13.94 1.57 -0.42
C ARG A 73 14.40 0.75 -1.60
N VAL A 74 15.37 1.25 -2.31
CA VAL A 74 15.96 0.52 -3.41
C VAL A 74 17.30 -0.01 -2.97
N SER A 75 17.46 -1.31 -3.10
CA SER A 75 18.69 -1.94 -2.69
C SER A 75 19.31 -2.61 -3.89
N HIS A 76 20.52 -2.23 -4.26
CA HIS A 76 21.14 -2.80 -5.31
C HIS A 76 22.13 -3.69 -4.81
N ASP A 77 22.40 -4.51 -4.81
CA ASP A 77 23.39 -5.21 -4.35
C ASP A 77 23.65 -6.26 -4.74
#